data_65fe61717734d2d3c0ff0abe399a9e64
#
_entry.id   65fe61717734d2d3c0ff0abe399a9e64
#
_cell.length_a   1.000
_cell.length_b   1.000
_cell.length_c   1.000
_cell.angle_alpha   90.00
_cell.angle_beta   90.00
_cell.angle_gamma   90.00
#
_symmetry.space_group_name_H-M   'P 1'
#
loop_
_entity.id
_entity.type
_entity.pdbx_description
1 polymer ?
#
loop_
_entity_poly.entity_id
_entity_poly.type
_entity_poly.pdbx_seq_one_letter_code
_entity_poly.pdbx_strand_id
1 'polypeptide(L)'
;IKVLAIPMATLLTLVFIFSRLLPMFSSTQEQYQYWLHALPSVERCYRLIEQAEAHAEPSGGSHAPIHRVEQSIELINARICYSGRTEAALDEVSLTLRSRTTTAVMGESGAGKSTLADVLMGLLDLDAGQLRVDGQDISGPSLLNWRNSVSYGPQDAFLFHDSIRRNLLWGD
;
A
#
# COMPACT_ATOMS: atom_id res chain seq x y z
N ILE A 1 -29.49 -34.96 62.72
CA ILE A 1 -28.86 -33.96 61.84
C ILE A 1 -28.09 -33.00 62.77
N LYS A 2 -26.74 -33.16 62.83
CA LYS A 2 -25.85 -32.21 63.53
C LYS A 2 -25.81 -30.96 62.66
N VAL A 3 -26.55 -29.94 63.07
CA VAL A 3 -26.38 -28.56 62.51
C VAL A 3 -24.99 -28.10 62.97
N LEU A 4 -24.08 -27.92 62.03
CA LEU A 4 -22.76 -27.39 62.29
C LEU A 4 -22.95 -25.93 62.73
N ALA A 5 -22.88 -25.67 64.07
CA ALA A 5 -22.95 -24.31 64.59
C ALA A 5 -21.65 -23.58 64.24
N ILE A 6 -21.62 -22.92 63.07
CA ILE A 6 -20.48 -22.09 62.64
C ILE A 6 -20.47 -20.84 63.53
N PRO A 7 -19.38 -20.53 64.26
CA PRO A 7 -19.26 -19.33 65.04
C PRO A 7 -19.48 -18.08 64.17
N MET A 8 -20.24 -17.08 64.67
CA MET A 8 -20.52 -15.84 63.94
C MET A 8 -19.26 -15.14 63.47
N ALA A 9 -18.18 -15.20 64.25
CA ALA A 9 -16.88 -14.66 63.88
C ALA A 9 -16.30 -15.31 62.60
N THR A 10 -16.41 -16.63 62.48
CA THR A 10 -15.94 -17.37 61.27
C THR A 10 -16.75 -16.98 60.04
N LEU A 11 -18.06 -16.78 60.18
CA LEU A 11 -18.94 -16.36 59.10
C LEU A 11 -18.60 -14.96 58.61
N LEU A 12 -18.37 -14.01 59.53
CA LEU A 12 -17.93 -12.65 59.19
C LEU A 12 -16.55 -12.63 58.51
N THR A 13 -15.61 -13.45 58.99
CA THR A 13 -14.27 -13.59 58.36
C THR A 13 -14.38 -14.13 56.94
N LEU A 14 -15.24 -15.12 56.72
CA LEU A 14 -15.47 -15.70 55.41
C LEU A 14 -16.07 -14.66 54.45
N VAL A 15 -17.10 -13.93 54.89
CA VAL A 15 -17.70 -12.86 54.07
C VAL A 15 -16.67 -11.79 53.74
N PHE A 16 -15.82 -11.40 54.71
CA PHE A 16 -14.75 -10.44 54.46
C PHE A 16 -13.73 -10.94 53.42
N ILE A 17 -13.30 -12.19 53.53
CA ILE A 17 -12.38 -12.79 52.56
C ILE A 17 -13.00 -12.84 51.15
N PHE A 18 -14.26 -13.28 51.04
CA PHE A 18 -14.96 -13.32 49.76
C PHE A 18 -15.16 -11.93 49.16
N SER A 19 -15.49 -10.93 49.98
CA SER A 19 -15.62 -9.55 49.50
C SER A 19 -14.34 -8.98 48.92
N ARG A 20 -13.18 -9.49 49.33
CA ARG A 20 -11.86 -9.11 48.79
C ARG A 20 -11.45 -9.93 47.59
N LEU A 21 -11.75 -11.24 47.59
CA LEU A 21 -11.37 -12.14 46.51
C LEU A 21 -12.17 -11.95 45.22
N LEU A 22 -13.50 -11.69 45.34
CA LEU A 22 -14.37 -11.53 44.17
C LEU A 22 -13.92 -10.39 43.25
N PRO A 23 -13.59 -9.18 43.72
CA PRO A 23 -13.10 -8.12 42.84
C PRO A 23 -11.76 -8.45 42.15
N MET A 24 -10.84 -9.15 42.88
CA MET A 24 -9.56 -9.57 42.29
C MET A 24 -9.77 -10.57 41.16
N PHE A 25 -10.70 -11.50 41.34
CA PHE A 25 -11.04 -12.47 40.32
C PHE A 25 -11.66 -11.78 39.09
N SER A 26 -12.59 -10.88 39.30
CA SER A 26 -13.22 -10.10 38.23
C SER A 26 -12.20 -9.27 37.45
N SER A 27 -11.30 -8.57 38.15
CA SER A 27 -10.25 -7.78 37.47
C SER A 27 -9.29 -8.66 36.65
N THR A 28 -8.96 -9.84 37.13
CA THR A 28 -8.13 -10.79 36.37
C THR A 28 -8.84 -11.29 35.11
N GLN A 29 -10.16 -11.54 35.22
CA GLN A 29 -10.97 -11.95 34.08
C GLN A 29 -11.10 -10.83 33.04
N GLU A 30 -11.28 -9.59 33.47
CA GLU A 30 -11.31 -8.41 32.58
C GLU A 30 -9.98 -8.22 31.84
N GLN A 31 -8.85 -8.35 32.56
CA GLN A 31 -7.52 -8.28 31.97
C GLN A 31 -7.31 -9.38 30.92
N TYR A 32 -7.73 -10.59 31.20
CA TYR A 32 -7.63 -11.70 30.26
C TYR A 32 -8.48 -11.45 29.01
N GLN A 33 -9.71 -10.99 29.16
CA GLN A 33 -10.59 -10.59 28.05
C GLN A 33 -9.94 -9.47 27.20
N TYR A 34 -9.36 -8.46 27.85
CA TYR A 34 -8.65 -7.39 27.17
C TYR A 34 -7.53 -7.92 26.25
N TRP A 35 -6.71 -8.84 26.74
CA TRP A 35 -5.66 -9.45 25.94
C TRP A 35 -6.20 -10.26 24.77
N LEU A 36 -7.25 -11.03 24.97
CA LEU A 36 -7.88 -11.80 23.90
C LEU A 36 -8.42 -10.90 22.77
N HIS A 37 -8.94 -9.73 23.11
CA HIS A 37 -9.41 -8.76 22.12
C HIS A 37 -8.27 -7.96 21.46
N ALA A 38 -7.16 -7.75 22.15
CA ALA A 38 -6.02 -7.02 21.61
C ALA A 38 -5.18 -7.84 20.61
N LEU A 39 -5.03 -9.15 20.84
CA LEU A 39 -4.21 -10.03 20.01
C LEU A 39 -4.54 -9.98 18.50
N PRO A 40 -5.82 -10.03 18.07
CA PRO A 40 -6.15 -9.97 16.64
C PRO A 40 -5.77 -8.63 16.00
N SER A 41 -5.79 -7.54 16.76
CA SER A 41 -5.40 -6.21 16.28
C SER A 41 -3.89 -6.13 16.06
N VAL A 42 -3.11 -6.68 16.98
CA VAL A 42 -1.65 -6.77 16.85
C VAL A 42 -1.27 -7.64 15.65
N GLU A 43 -1.91 -8.80 15.49
CA GLU A 43 -1.67 -9.68 14.35
C GLU A 43 -2.01 -9.02 13.00
N ARG A 44 -3.09 -8.23 12.97
CA ARG A 44 -3.44 -7.44 11.78
C ARG A 44 -2.39 -6.38 11.47
N CYS A 45 -1.86 -5.68 12.49
CA CYS A 45 -0.77 -4.73 12.31
C CYS A 45 0.49 -5.40 11.74
N TYR A 46 0.88 -6.53 12.29
CA TYR A 46 2.04 -7.29 11.78
C TYR A 46 1.86 -7.70 10.32
N ARG A 47 0.70 -8.23 9.96
CA ARG A 47 0.40 -8.57 8.55
C ARG A 47 0.45 -7.38 7.62
N LEU A 48 -0.04 -6.21 8.06
CA LEU A 48 0.05 -4.98 7.26
C LEU A 48 1.50 -4.51 7.08
N ILE A 49 2.33 -4.62 8.14
CA ILE A 49 3.75 -4.29 8.05
C ILE A 49 4.45 -5.25 7.08
N GLU A 50 4.23 -6.55 7.22
CA GLU A 50 4.81 -7.57 6.33
C GLU A 50 4.40 -7.35 4.86
N GLN A 51 3.12 -7.02 4.62
CA GLN A 51 2.65 -6.66 3.28
C GLN A 51 3.30 -5.38 2.76
N ALA A 52 3.45 -4.36 3.60
CA ALA A 52 4.11 -3.12 3.21
C ALA A 52 5.59 -3.33 2.91
N GLU A 53 6.29 -4.13 3.72
CA GLU A 53 7.69 -4.48 3.49
C GLU A 53 7.89 -5.33 2.23
N ALA A 54 6.98 -6.27 1.95
CA ALA A 54 7.01 -7.10 0.74
C ALA A 54 6.79 -6.28 -0.55
N HIS A 55 6.07 -5.16 -0.45
CA HIS A 55 5.83 -4.24 -1.57
C HIS A 55 6.65 -2.94 -1.46
N ALA A 56 7.59 -2.89 -0.51
CA ALA A 56 8.46 -1.73 -0.38
C ALA A 56 9.34 -1.58 -1.62
N GLU A 57 9.37 -0.38 -2.14
CA GLU A 57 10.28 -0.06 -3.25
C GLU A 57 11.73 -0.24 -2.79
N PRO A 58 12.60 -0.81 -3.66
CA PRO A 58 14.00 -0.99 -3.33
C PRO A 58 14.65 0.37 -3.04
N SER A 59 14.95 0.63 -1.80
CA SER A 59 15.63 1.84 -1.37
C SER A 59 17.09 1.78 -1.83
N GLY A 60 17.50 2.71 -2.69
CA GLY A 60 18.92 2.98 -2.94
C GLY A 60 19.53 2.41 -4.20
N GLY A 61 18.99 2.71 -5.35
CA GLY A 61 19.71 2.64 -6.61
C GLY A 61 20.37 3.97 -6.92
N SER A 62 21.70 4.05 -6.81
CA SER A 62 22.46 5.19 -7.34
C SER A 62 22.54 5.09 -8.87
N HIS A 63 21.42 5.31 -9.54
CA HIS A 63 21.41 5.54 -10.96
C HIS A 63 21.33 7.06 -11.21
N ALA A 64 22.08 7.54 -12.20
CA ALA A 64 21.99 8.94 -12.59
C ALA A 64 20.52 9.29 -12.91
N PRO A 65 20.01 10.42 -12.37
CA PRO A 65 18.64 10.81 -12.67
C PRO A 65 18.45 11.00 -14.16
N ILE A 66 17.35 10.46 -14.70
CA ILE A 66 16.97 10.68 -16.11
C ILE A 66 16.35 12.08 -16.16
N HIS A 67 17.15 13.08 -16.46
CA HIS A 67 16.69 14.48 -16.47
C HIS A 67 15.85 14.83 -17.70
N ARG A 68 15.99 14.07 -18.80
CA ARG A 68 15.31 14.37 -20.06
C ARG A 68 15.36 13.15 -21.00
N VAL A 69 14.25 12.88 -21.66
CA VAL A 69 14.20 11.94 -22.77
C VAL A 69 14.79 12.61 -24.04
N GLU A 70 15.83 12.04 -24.58
CA GLU A 70 16.52 12.58 -25.76
C GLU A 70 15.99 12.00 -27.07
N GLN A 71 15.69 10.72 -27.12
CA GLN A 71 15.30 9.99 -28.33
C GLN A 71 13.87 9.47 -28.24
N SER A 72 13.60 8.50 -27.38
CA SER A 72 12.31 7.81 -27.33
C SER A 72 12.04 7.13 -26.00
N ILE A 73 10.75 6.89 -25.75
CA ILE A 73 10.25 5.93 -24.76
C ILE A 73 9.69 4.75 -25.56
N GLU A 74 10.11 3.55 -25.24
CA GLU A 74 9.73 2.35 -25.95
C GLU A 74 9.09 1.35 -24.99
N LEU A 75 7.94 0.85 -25.36
CA LEU A 75 7.29 -0.27 -24.71
C LEU A 75 7.38 -1.46 -25.66
N ILE A 76 7.90 -2.60 -25.17
CA ILE A 76 8.16 -3.77 -25.98
C ILE A 76 7.44 -4.98 -25.41
N ASN A 77 6.48 -5.53 -26.16
CA ASN A 77 5.70 -6.71 -25.81
C ASN A 77 5.12 -6.66 -24.40
N ALA A 78 4.62 -5.50 -24.01
CA ALA A 78 4.12 -5.25 -22.67
C ALA A 78 2.84 -6.03 -22.38
N ARG A 79 2.83 -6.73 -21.26
CA ARG A 79 1.68 -7.45 -20.76
C ARG A 79 1.43 -7.09 -19.31
N ILE A 80 0.16 -6.85 -18.99
CA ILE A 80 -0.32 -6.63 -17.60
C ILE A 80 -1.65 -7.32 -17.42
N CYS A 81 -1.76 -8.09 -16.35
CA CYS A 81 -2.99 -8.71 -15.89
C CYS A 81 -3.25 -8.31 -14.43
N TYR A 82 -4.36 -7.64 -14.15
CA TYR A 82 -4.74 -7.29 -12.78
C TYR A 82 -5.15 -8.51 -11.98
N SER A 83 -4.74 -8.57 -10.72
CA SER A 83 -5.13 -9.63 -9.79
C SER A 83 -6.65 -9.83 -9.75
N GLY A 84 -7.10 -11.07 -9.97
CA GLY A 84 -8.53 -11.44 -10.02
C GLY A 84 -9.21 -11.22 -11.38
N ARG A 85 -8.49 -10.80 -12.41
CA ARG A 85 -9.00 -10.78 -13.79
C ARG A 85 -8.32 -11.87 -14.62
N THR A 86 -9.07 -12.46 -15.55
CA THR A 86 -8.57 -13.48 -16.49
C THR A 86 -8.06 -12.84 -17.79
N GLU A 87 -8.53 -11.64 -18.10
CA GLU A 87 -8.15 -10.91 -19.30
C GLU A 87 -7.04 -9.91 -18.95
N ALA A 88 -6.02 -9.87 -19.79
CA ALA A 88 -4.94 -8.91 -19.68
C ALA A 88 -5.46 -7.50 -20.01
N ALA A 89 -5.06 -6.50 -19.23
CA ALA A 89 -5.35 -5.10 -19.51
C ALA A 89 -4.48 -4.54 -20.63
N LEU A 90 -3.25 -5.06 -20.76
CA LEU A 90 -2.37 -4.91 -21.91
C LEU A 90 -1.91 -6.30 -22.31
N ASP A 91 -1.95 -6.63 -23.60
CA ASP A 91 -1.51 -7.93 -24.13
C ASP A 91 -0.61 -7.69 -25.33
N GLU A 92 0.68 -8.02 -25.16
CA GLU A 92 1.75 -7.90 -26.16
C GLU A 92 1.83 -6.51 -26.85
N VAL A 93 1.54 -5.45 -26.08
CA VAL A 93 1.54 -4.09 -26.62
C VAL A 93 2.97 -3.60 -26.84
N SER A 94 3.26 -3.17 -28.08
CA SER A 94 4.53 -2.53 -28.42
C SER A 94 4.27 -1.16 -29.04
N LEU A 95 4.95 -0.13 -28.53
CA LEU A 95 4.83 1.23 -29.06
C LEU A 95 6.13 2.03 -28.81
N THR A 96 6.33 3.05 -29.63
CA THR A 96 7.46 3.97 -29.49
C THR A 96 6.94 5.41 -29.45
N LEU A 97 7.23 6.12 -28.37
CA LEU A 97 6.95 7.55 -28.20
C LEU A 97 8.23 8.33 -28.46
N ARG A 98 8.24 9.14 -29.50
CA ARG A 98 9.42 9.96 -29.83
C ARG A 98 9.53 11.17 -28.91
N SER A 99 10.74 11.53 -28.54
CA SER A 99 11.02 12.75 -27.79
C SER A 99 10.49 13.99 -28.52
N ARG A 100 10.07 14.97 -27.77
CA ARG A 100 9.57 16.28 -28.26
C ARG A 100 8.34 16.18 -29.19
N THR A 101 7.58 15.09 -29.08
CA THR A 101 6.31 14.96 -29.80
C THR A 101 5.14 14.83 -28.83
N THR A 102 3.96 15.16 -29.29
CA THR A 102 2.71 14.90 -28.58
C THR A 102 2.06 13.67 -29.20
N THR A 103 1.76 12.68 -28.37
CA THR A 103 1.07 11.45 -28.79
C THR A 103 -0.30 11.38 -28.13
N ALA A 104 -1.35 11.17 -28.94
CA ALA A 104 -2.70 10.96 -28.43
C ALA A 104 -3.01 9.45 -28.41
N VAL A 105 -3.52 8.96 -27.29
CA VAL A 105 -4.01 7.58 -27.12
C VAL A 105 -5.54 7.61 -27.16
N MET A 106 -6.11 6.94 -28.15
CA MET A 106 -7.56 6.89 -28.38
C MET A 106 -8.07 5.45 -28.29
N GLY A 107 -9.31 5.28 -27.88
CA GLY A 107 -9.97 3.98 -27.77
C GLY A 107 -11.17 4.00 -26.85
N GLU A 108 -11.93 2.92 -26.85
CA GLU A 108 -13.14 2.76 -26.02
C GLU A 108 -12.82 2.75 -24.53
N SER A 109 -13.86 2.92 -23.69
CA SER A 109 -13.69 2.76 -22.24
C SER A 109 -13.28 1.33 -21.92
N GLY A 110 -12.28 1.15 -21.05
CA GLY A 110 -11.77 -0.18 -20.72
C GLY A 110 -10.68 -0.71 -21.67
N ALA A 111 -10.33 -0.04 -22.77
CA ALA A 111 -9.30 -0.47 -23.72
C ALA A 111 -7.84 -0.40 -23.20
N GLY A 112 -7.62 -0.25 -21.90
CA GLY A 112 -6.28 -0.24 -21.30
C GLY A 112 -5.52 1.10 -21.38
N LYS A 113 -6.16 2.22 -21.79
CA LYS A 113 -5.49 3.52 -21.93
C LYS A 113 -4.85 4.02 -20.62
N SER A 114 -5.56 3.94 -19.53
CA SER A 114 -5.05 4.33 -18.19
C SER A 114 -3.92 3.40 -17.76
N THR A 115 -4.08 2.10 -17.97
CA THR A 115 -3.04 1.11 -17.67
C THR A 115 -1.77 1.37 -18.48
N LEU A 116 -1.92 1.75 -19.75
CA LEU A 116 -0.79 2.14 -20.58
C LEU A 116 -0.08 3.38 -20.03
N ALA A 117 -0.83 4.40 -19.61
CA ALA A 117 -0.27 5.59 -19.00
C ALA A 117 0.48 5.25 -17.70
N ASP A 118 -0.12 4.43 -16.83
CA ASP A 118 0.48 4.01 -15.56
C ASP A 118 1.78 3.24 -15.77
N VAL A 119 1.85 2.38 -16.80
CA VAL A 119 3.08 1.67 -17.19
C VAL A 119 4.14 2.64 -17.69
N LEU A 120 3.77 3.55 -18.58
CA LEU A 120 4.72 4.53 -19.12
C LEU A 120 5.29 5.46 -18.05
N MET A 121 4.53 5.72 -16.99
CA MET A 121 4.99 6.47 -15.82
C MET A 121 5.81 5.61 -14.84
N GLY A 122 5.85 4.30 -15.02
CA GLY A 122 6.51 3.37 -14.10
C GLY A 122 5.72 3.17 -12.78
N LEU A 123 4.42 3.42 -12.77
CA LEU A 123 3.55 3.19 -11.61
C LEU A 123 3.07 1.75 -11.51
N LEU A 124 3.10 1.02 -12.63
CA LEU A 124 2.77 -0.39 -12.70
C LEU A 124 3.93 -1.17 -13.27
N ASP A 125 4.29 -2.26 -12.61
CA ASP A 125 5.27 -3.21 -13.10
C ASP A 125 4.64 -4.10 -14.18
N LEU A 126 5.42 -4.44 -15.21
CA LEU A 126 5.01 -5.33 -16.26
C LEU A 126 5.09 -6.80 -15.82
N ASP A 127 4.07 -7.60 -16.13
CA ASP A 127 4.13 -9.07 -15.97
C ASP A 127 5.08 -9.68 -17.03
N ALA A 128 5.11 -9.07 -18.23
CA ALA A 128 6.04 -9.43 -19.29
C ALA A 128 6.31 -8.22 -20.21
N GLY A 129 7.43 -8.25 -20.90
CA GLY A 129 7.87 -7.16 -21.77
C GLY A 129 8.86 -6.22 -21.08
N GLN A 130 9.10 -5.06 -21.67
CA GLN A 130 10.11 -4.09 -21.21
C GLN A 130 9.65 -2.66 -21.47
N LEU A 131 9.97 -1.77 -20.53
CA LEU A 131 9.93 -0.31 -20.71
C LEU A 131 11.35 0.18 -20.89
N ARG A 132 11.64 0.88 -22.00
CA ARG A 132 12.95 1.46 -22.28
C ARG A 132 12.84 2.97 -22.47
N VAL A 133 13.83 3.69 -21.99
CA VAL A 133 14.00 5.13 -22.23
C VAL A 133 15.39 5.34 -22.83
N ASP A 134 15.43 5.92 -24.02
CA ASP A 134 16.65 6.14 -24.79
C ASP A 134 17.51 4.85 -24.94
N GLY A 135 16.84 3.71 -25.11
CA GLY A 135 17.45 2.39 -25.25
C GLY A 135 17.86 1.73 -23.91
N GLN A 136 17.72 2.41 -22.78
CA GLN A 136 18.00 1.83 -21.45
C GLN A 136 16.75 1.20 -20.87
N ASP A 137 16.87 -0.01 -20.32
CA ASP A 137 15.78 -0.68 -19.61
C ASP A 137 15.47 0.03 -18.29
N ILE A 138 14.18 0.31 -18.08
CA ILE A 138 13.68 0.97 -16.88
C ILE A 138 12.97 -0.08 -16.02
N SER A 139 13.70 -0.62 -15.05
CA SER A 139 13.21 -1.66 -14.15
C SER A 139 13.84 -1.52 -12.75
N GLY A 140 13.21 -2.04 -11.71
CA GLY A 140 13.71 -2.01 -10.35
C GLY A 140 14.11 -0.60 -9.88
N PRO A 141 15.36 -0.40 -9.40
CA PRO A 141 15.78 0.91 -8.87
C PRO A 141 15.75 2.07 -9.87
N SER A 142 15.82 1.81 -11.17
CA SER A 142 15.75 2.85 -12.22
C SER A 142 14.35 3.44 -12.37
N LEU A 143 13.29 2.70 -11.96
CA LEU A 143 11.90 3.17 -11.96
C LEU A 143 11.72 4.40 -11.08
N LEU A 144 12.35 4.44 -9.91
CA LEU A 144 12.26 5.61 -8.99
C LEU A 144 12.80 6.88 -9.66
N ASN A 145 13.97 6.77 -10.30
CA ASN A 145 14.57 7.91 -11.04
C ASN A 145 13.70 8.32 -12.22
N TRP A 146 13.11 7.36 -12.91
CA TRP A 146 12.18 7.61 -14.01
C TRP A 146 10.92 8.34 -13.52
N ARG A 147 10.27 7.89 -12.45
CA ARG A 147 9.10 8.55 -11.85
C ARG A 147 9.37 10.00 -11.48
N ASN A 148 10.54 10.30 -10.93
CA ASN A 148 10.96 11.66 -10.61
C ASN A 148 11.15 12.56 -11.85
N SER A 149 11.24 11.96 -13.04
CA SER A 149 11.43 12.66 -14.32
C SER A 149 10.13 12.85 -15.10
N VAL A 150 9.03 12.25 -14.63
CA VAL A 150 7.71 12.25 -15.31
C VAL A 150 6.71 13.03 -14.50
N SER A 151 5.85 13.78 -15.17
CA SER A 151 4.71 14.48 -14.52
C SER A 151 3.41 13.91 -15.04
N TYR A 152 2.47 13.72 -14.13
CA TYR A 152 1.12 13.23 -14.44
C TYR A 152 0.06 14.28 -14.15
N GLY A 153 -0.79 14.54 -15.14
CA GLY A 153 -1.99 15.36 -14.99
C GLY A 153 -3.24 14.48 -15.01
N PRO A 154 -3.87 14.19 -13.86
CA PRO A 154 -5.10 13.39 -13.83
C PRO A 154 -6.26 14.14 -14.47
N GLN A 155 -7.27 13.37 -14.93
CA GLN A 155 -8.50 13.93 -15.50
C GLN A 155 -9.26 14.80 -14.49
N ASP A 156 -9.32 14.34 -13.22
CA ASP A 156 -9.92 15.05 -12.10
C ASP A 156 -8.80 15.65 -11.25
N ALA A 157 -8.39 16.88 -11.59
CA ALA A 157 -7.36 17.59 -10.83
C ALA A 157 -7.90 18.00 -9.46
N PHE A 158 -7.24 17.54 -8.39
CA PHE A 158 -7.51 17.98 -7.03
C PHE A 158 -6.63 19.18 -6.69
N LEU A 159 -7.27 20.24 -6.18
CA LEU A 159 -6.57 21.42 -5.67
C LEU A 159 -6.85 21.57 -4.18
N PHE A 160 -5.80 21.76 -3.40
CA PHE A 160 -5.93 22.10 -1.99
C PHE A 160 -6.45 23.52 -1.83
N HIS A 161 -7.20 23.77 -0.75
CA HIS A 161 -7.66 25.11 -0.39
C HIS A 161 -6.48 25.94 0.14
N ASP A 162 -5.57 26.29 -0.75
CA ASP A 162 -4.35 27.06 -0.47
C ASP A 162 -3.98 27.91 -1.71
N SER A 163 -2.90 28.67 -1.60
CA SER A 163 -2.38 29.47 -2.71
C SER A 163 -1.96 28.61 -3.91
N ILE A 164 -2.00 29.20 -5.11
CA ILE A 164 -1.50 28.53 -6.33
C ILE A 164 -0.06 28.05 -6.13
N ARG A 165 0.78 28.87 -5.52
CA ARG A 165 2.18 28.52 -5.25
C ARG A 165 2.30 27.28 -4.39
N ARG A 166 1.52 27.12 -3.32
CA ARG A 166 1.54 25.94 -2.46
C ARG A 166 1.01 24.69 -3.17
N ASN A 167 -0.01 24.85 -4.00
CA ASN A 167 -0.49 23.74 -4.84
C ASN A 167 0.55 23.27 -5.86
N LEU A 168 1.39 24.16 -6.38
CA LEU A 168 2.47 23.81 -7.31
C LEU A 168 3.71 23.22 -6.61
N LEU A 169 3.95 23.59 -5.36
CA LEU A 169 5.08 23.10 -4.56
C LEU A 169 4.70 21.90 -3.69
N TRP A 170 3.56 21.30 -3.94
CA TRP A 170 3.11 20.11 -3.22
C TRP A 170 4.02 18.93 -3.56
N GLY A 171 4.77 18.44 -2.56
CA GLY A 171 5.70 17.32 -2.71
C GLY A 171 7.19 17.70 -2.70
N ASP A 172 7.53 18.99 -2.55
CA ASP A 172 8.90 19.48 -2.31
C ASP A 172 9.19 19.63 -0.81
#